data_a072b31557e94f725e769eb315d41f09
#
_entry.id   a072b31557e94f725e769eb315d41f09
#
_cell.length_a   1.000
_cell.length_b   1.000
_cell.length_c   1.000
_cell.angle_alpha   90.00
_cell.angle_beta   90.00
_cell.angle_gamma   90.00
#
_symmetry.space_group_name_H-M   'P 1'
#
loop_
_entity.id
_entity.type
_entity.pdbx_description
1 polymer ?
#
loop_
_entity_poly.entity_id
_entity_poly.type
_entity_poly.pdbx_seq_one_letter_code
_entity_poly.pdbx_strand_id
1 'polypeptide(L)'
;MISTDERVEGRDYPSSAAVDLAAIRHNLGVLRAAAPGALQLATVKANAYGHGLLPVARAALDGGADWLGVAQLAEAFTLRRGLDEAGVARAEAPILAWISTSSSDFVAAIEADIDLSVSWTWVLADICAAARQVGRPARVHVKIDTGMSRAGSTLADLPALAAALRMAADDGLVDVVGAWSHMSRADDPSEAGNASTASHVRIFEEGLAILADAGVTPRIRHLSATSGILWHPEAHYDMVRAGIGLYGLSPDPAVATAEQLGL
;
A
#
# COMPACT_ATOMS: atom_id res chain seq x y z
N MET A 1 -29.45 -0.31 -2.27
CA MET A 1 -29.54 -0.06 -3.72
C MET A 1 -29.21 1.42 -3.91
N ILE A 2 -27.94 1.77 -4.09
CA ILE A 2 -27.52 3.15 -4.38
C ILE A 2 -27.55 3.24 -5.90
N SER A 3 -28.51 3.98 -6.44
CA SER A 3 -28.58 4.33 -7.85
C SER A 3 -27.37 5.19 -8.19
N THR A 4 -26.47 4.70 -9.00
CA THR A 4 -25.31 5.42 -9.54
C THR A 4 -25.66 6.20 -10.81
N ASP A 5 -26.89 6.60 -10.97
CA ASP A 5 -27.33 7.40 -12.12
C ASP A 5 -27.24 8.90 -11.80
N GLU A 6 -26.05 9.37 -11.37
CA GLU A 6 -25.70 10.77 -11.54
C GLU A 6 -25.34 11.01 -13.01
N ARG A 7 -26.39 11.10 -13.85
CA ARG A 7 -26.28 11.71 -15.17
C ARG A 7 -25.85 13.15 -14.94
N VAL A 8 -24.64 13.49 -15.38
CA VAL A 8 -24.20 14.87 -15.48
C VAL A 8 -25.12 15.53 -16.52
N GLU A 9 -26.15 16.25 -16.03
CA GLU A 9 -27.09 16.97 -16.88
C GLU A 9 -26.31 17.88 -17.84
N GLY A 10 -26.54 17.69 -19.14
CA GLY A 10 -26.13 18.60 -20.19
C GLY A 10 -24.91 18.21 -21.02
N ARG A 11 -24.38 16.97 -20.95
CA ARG A 11 -23.34 16.49 -21.87
C ARG A 11 -23.76 15.17 -22.51
N ASP A 12 -24.14 15.20 -23.78
CA ASP A 12 -24.25 14.01 -24.62
C ASP A 12 -22.86 13.47 -24.94
N TYR A 13 -22.35 12.55 -24.11
CA TYR A 13 -21.15 11.80 -24.45
C TYR A 13 -21.53 10.63 -25.38
N PRO A 14 -20.83 10.44 -26.51
CA PRO A 14 -21.12 9.35 -27.45
C PRO A 14 -20.77 7.96 -26.88
N SER A 15 -20.07 7.91 -25.76
CA SER A 15 -19.67 6.67 -25.08
C SER A 15 -19.59 6.86 -23.57
N SER A 16 -19.80 5.77 -22.83
CA SER A 16 -19.67 5.74 -21.36
C SER A 16 -18.90 4.49 -20.93
N ALA A 17 -18.22 4.56 -19.78
CA ALA A 17 -17.64 3.42 -19.12
C ALA A 17 -18.38 3.22 -17.78
N ALA A 18 -18.90 2.02 -17.55
CA ALA A 18 -19.53 1.65 -16.29
C ALA A 18 -18.52 0.87 -15.44
N VAL A 19 -18.38 1.25 -14.16
CA VAL A 19 -17.55 0.51 -13.20
C VAL A 19 -18.44 -0.35 -12.33
N ASP A 20 -18.23 -1.66 -12.38
CA ASP A 20 -18.94 -2.61 -11.52
C ASP A 20 -18.26 -2.73 -10.15
N LEU A 21 -18.83 -2.08 -9.15
CA LEU A 21 -18.33 -2.13 -7.78
C LEU A 21 -18.55 -3.50 -7.10
N ALA A 22 -19.45 -4.35 -7.62
CA ALA A 22 -19.61 -5.71 -7.13
C ALA A 22 -18.41 -6.58 -7.58
N ALA A 23 -17.89 -6.36 -8.79
CA ALA A 23 -16.67 -7.01 -9.27
C ALA A 23 -15.45 -6.64 -8.40
N ILE A 24 -15.32 -5.37 -7.95
CA ILE A 24 -14.25 -4.97 -7.03
C ILE A 24 -14.30 -5.79 -5.73
N ARG A 25 -15.47 -5.96 -5.12
CA ARG A 25 -15.63 -6.78 -3.90
C ARG A 25 -15.32 -8.25 -4.16
N HIS A 26 -15.80 -8.78 -5.28
CA HIS A 26 -15.54 -10.16 -5.70
C HIS A 26 -14.05 -10.42 -5.87
N ASN A 27 -13.37 -9.58 -6.65
CA ASN A 27 -11.94 -9.72 -6.93
C ASN A 27 -11.09 -9.63 -5.66
N LEU A 28 -11.45 -8.75 -4.72
CA LEU A 28 -10.78 -8.69 -3.42
C LEU A 28 -10.96 -10.02 -2.66
N GLY A 29 -12.16 -10.62 -2.71
CA GLY A 29 -12.44 -11.94 -2.12
C GLY A 29 -11.58 -13.04 -2.72
N VAL A 30 -11.38 -13.05 -4.04
CA VAL A 30 -10.50 -13.99 -4.75
C VAL A 30 -9.04 -13.82 -4.28
N LEU A 31 -8.56 -12.58 -4.24
CA LEU A 31 -7.19 -12.29 -3.79
C LEU A 31 -6.99 -12.61 -2.30
N ARG A 32 -7.99 -12.38 -1.45
CA ARG A 32 -7.96 -12.80 -0.04
C ARG A 32 -7.88 -14.32 0.10
N ALA A 33 -8.62 -15.07 -0.72
CA ALA A 33 -8.58 -16.53 -0.71
C ALA A 33 -7.21 -17.08 -1.15
N ALA A 34 -6.49 -16.37 -2.03
CA ALA A 34 -5.13 -16.71 -2.47
C ALA A 34 -4.07 -16.42 -1.40
N ALA A 35 -4.31 -15.49 -0.46
CA ALA A 35 -3.41 -15.16 0.64
C ALA A 35 -4.14 -15.26 2.00
N PRO A 36 -4.53 -16.48 2.43
CA PRO A 36 -5.29 -16.68 3.65
C PRO A 36 -4.46 -16.26 4.88
N GLY A 37 -5.08 -15.49 5.77
CA GLY A 37 -4.43 -15.00 7.00
C GLY A 37 -3.65 -13.70 6.85
N ALA A 38 -3.39 -13.21 5.63
CA ALA A 38 -2.77 -11.92 5.40
C ALA A 38 -3.83 -10.81 5.36
N LEU A 39 -3.51 -9.66 5.97
CA LEU A 39 -4.29 -8.44 5.82
C LEU A 39 -4.32 -8.00 4.35
N GLN A 40 -5.41 -7.38 3.91
CA GLN A 40 -5.59 -6.94 2.53
C GLN A 40 -5.51 -5.42 2.43
N LEU A 41 -4.46 -4.90 1.79
CA LEU A 41 -4.40 -3.50 1.39
C LEU A 41 -4.93 -3.37 -0.04
N ALA A 42 -6.04 -2.64 -0.21
CA ALA A 42 -6.56 -2.31 -1.54
C ALA A 42 -5.82 -1.09 -2.11
N THR A 43 -5.15 -1.27 -3.25
CA THR A 43 -4.39 -0.21 -3.92
C THR A 43 -5.31 0.61 -4.81
N VAL A 44 -5.61 1.85 -4.39
CA VAL A 44 -6.56 2.76 -5.07
C VAL A 44 -5.90 4.03 -5.62
N LYS A 45 -4.58 4.01 -5.81
CA LYS A 45 -3.80 5.10 -6.44
C LYS A 45 -4.31 5.44 -7.84
N ALA A 46 -3.93 6.61 -8.37
CA ALA A 46 -4.28 7.08 -9.71
C ALA A 46 -5.80 7.04 -9.97
N ASN A 47 -6.56 7.62 -9.02
CA ASN A 47 -8.02 7.62 -9.06
C ASN A 47 -8.59 6.17 -9.16
N ALA A 48 -8.05 5.25 -8.35
CA ALA A 48 -8.38 3.82 -8.39
C ALA A 48 -8.15 3.23 -9.81
N TYR A 49 -6.94 3.44 -10.36
CA TYR A 49 -6.61 3.05 -11.74
C TYR A 49 -7.59 3.63 -12.78
N GLY A 50 -8.14 4.81 -12.51
CA GLY A 50 -9.12 5.48 -13.37
C GLY A 50 -10.60 5.10 -13.11
N HIS A 51 -10.87 4.21 -12.14
CA HIS A 51 -12.21 3.67 -11.86
C HIS A 51 -13.01 4.52 -10.84
N GLY A 52 -12.44 5.60 -10.33
CA GLY A 52 -13.08 6.45 -9.32
C GLY A 52 -12.61 6.13 -7.89
N LEU A 53 -11.88 7.06 -7.28
CA LEU A 53 -11.17 6.84 -6.01
C LEU A 53 -12.10 6.43 -4.88
N LEU A 54 -13.09 7.26 -4.56
CA LEU A 54 -13.96 7.03 -3.39
C LEU A 54 -14.94 5.87 -3.57
N PRO A 55 -15.64 5.70 -4.70
CA PRO A 55 -16.52 4.55 -4.90
C PRO A 55 -15.79 3.21 -4.80
N VAL A 56 -14.60 3.09 -5.42
CA VAL A 56 -13.80 1.86 -5.37
C VAL A 56 -13.24 1.62 -3.97
N ALA A 57 -12.73 2.65 -3.29
CA ALA A 57 -12.22 2.50 -1.92
C ALA A 57 -13.31 1.99 -0.97
N ARG A 58 -14.53 2.54 -1.04
CA ARG A 58 -15.66 2.05 -0.25
C ARG A 58 -16.03 0.61 -0.60
N ALA A 59 -16.11 0.29 -1.90
CA ALA A 59 -16.39 -1.08 -2.32
C ALA A 59 -15.30 -2.06 -1.83
N ALA A 60 -14.03 -1.66 -1.81
CA ALA A 60 -12.96 -2.47 -1.26
C ALA A 60 -13.10 -2.67 0.25
N LEU A 61 -13.42 -1.62 1.02
CA LEU A 61 -13.69 -1.73 2.46
C LEU A 61 -14.90 -2.65 2.73
N ASP A 62 -16.00 -2.48 1.98
CA ASP A 62 -17.17 -3.36 2.07
C ASP A 62 -16.83 -4.81 1.71
N GLY A 63 -15.86 -5.03 0.82
CA GLY A 63 -15.32 -6.34 0.44
C GLY A 63 -14.31 -6.90 1.43
N GLY A 64 -14.00 -6.16 2.50
CA GLY A 64 -13.14 -6.59 3.58
C GLY A 64 -11.68 -6.13 3.46
N ALA A 65 -11.36 -5.08 2.71
CA ALA A 65 -10.03 -4.48 2.76
C ALA A 65 -9.72 -3.98 4.17
N ASP A 66 -8.54 -4.31 4.68
CA ASP A 66 -8.08 -3.90 6.01
C ASP A 66 -7.32 -2.56 5.95
N TRP A 67 -6.76 -2.22 4.79
CA TRP A 67 -6.03 -0.98 4.48
C TRP A 67 -6.38 -0.47 3.09
N LEU A 68 -6.24 0.84 2.91
CA LEU A 68 -6.24 1.48 1.59
C LEU A 68 -4.83 1.99 1.29
N GLY A 69 -4.40 1.88 0.02
CA GLY A 69 -3.07 2.30 -0.38
C GLY A 69 -3.09 3.24 -1.57
N VAL A 70 -2.40 4.37 -1.45
CA VAL A 70 -2.26 5.38 -2.52
C VAL A 70 -0.80 5.77 -2.71
N ALA A 71 -0.48 6.35 -3.88
CA ALA A 71 0.89 6.74 -4.17
C ALA A 71 1.26 8.07 -3.51
N GLN A 72 0.42 9.09 -3.64
CA GLN A 72 0.73 10.47 -3.26
C GLN A 72 -0.12 10.94 -2.07
N LEU A 73 0.41 11.88 -1.29
CA LEU A 73 -0.33 12.49 -0.19
C LEU A 73 -1.58 13.24 -0.67
N ALA A 74 -1.54 13.87 -1.86
CA ALA A 74 -2.72 14.52 -2.43
C ALA A 74 -3.89 13.55 -2.66
N GLU A 75 -3.59 12.31 -3.09
CA GLU A 75 -4.60 11.24 -3.20
C GLU A 75 -5.10 10.82 -1.81
N ALA A 76 -4.19 10.68 -0.85
CA ALA A 76 -4.54 10.30 0.52
C ALA A 76 -5.44 11.35 1.19
N PHE A 77 -5.17 12.64 1.03
CA PHE A 77 -6.01 13.72 1.55
C PHE A 77 -7.40 13.72 0.91
N THR A 78 -7.47 13.53 -0.41
CA THR A 78 -8.75 13.45 -1.13
C THR A 78 -9.56 12.26 -0.66
N LEU A 79 -8.90 11.09 -0.52
CA LEU A 79 -9.53 9.87 -0.05
C LEU A 79 -10.01 10.00 1.39
N ARG A 80 -9.16 10.52 2.30
CA ARG A 80 -9.51 10.71 3.71
C ARG A 80 -10.72 11.60 3.87
N ARG A 81 -10.73 12.76 3.20
CA ARG A 81 -11.86 13.69 3.22
C ARG A 81 -13.14 13.03 2.76
N GLY A 82 -13.12 12.32 1.62
CA GLY A 82 -14.31 11.63 1.10
C GLY A 82 -14.81 10.51 2.03
N LEU A 83 -13.92 9.80 2.71
CA LEU A 83 -14.30 8.79 3.71
C LEU A 83 -14.87 9.42 4.97
N ASP A 84 -14.28 10.51 5.48
CA ASP A 84 -14.78 11.26 6.63
C ASP A 84 -16.19 11.84 6.33
N GLU A 85 -16.41 12.41 5.14
CA GLU A 85 -17.70 12.89 4.67
C GLU A 85 -18.75 11.76 4.53
N ALA A 86 -18.29 10.56 4.19
CA ALA A 86 -19.14 9.37 4.12
C ALA A 86 -19.38 8.71 5.50
N GLY A 87 -18.82 9.26 6.58
CA GLY A 87 -18.97 8.75 7.94
C GLY A 87 -18.20 7.47 8.25
N VAL A 88 -17.18 7.13 7.44
CA VAL A 88 -16.31 5.97 7.68
C VAL A 88 -15.32 6.31 8.80
N ALA A 89 -15.29 5.51 9.86
CA ALA A 89 -14.37 5.74 10.96
C ALA A 89 -12.90 5.54 10.49
N ARG A 90 -12.01 6.45 10.90
CA ARG A 90 -10.60 6.43 10.46
C ARG A 90 -9.88 5.14 10.83
N ALA A 91 -10.22 4.54 11.98
CA ALA A 91 -9.69 3.26 12.42
C ALA A 91 -10.12 2.08 11.54
N GLU A 92 -11.26 2.18 10.84
CA GLU A 92 -11.79 1.16 9.93
C GLU A 92 -11.22 1.30 8.51
N ALA A 93 -10.58 2.44 8.21
CA ALA A 93 -10.01 2.72 6.90
C ALA A 93 -8.62 3.39 7.02
N PRO A 94 -7.61 2.68 7.57
CA PRO A 94 -6.25 3.19 7.57
C PRO A 94 -5.75 3.35 6.13
N ILE A 95 -5.03 4.45 5.87
CA ILE A 95 -4.52 4.82 4.53
C ILE A 95 -3.00 4.87 4.58
N LEU A 96 -2.33 4.14 3.69
CA LEU A 96 -0.89 4.22 3.49
C LEU A 96 -0.58 5.02 2.21
N ALA A 97 0.21 6.09 2.34
CA ALA A 97 0.80 6.83 1.23
C ALA A 97 2.31 6.56 1.14
N TRP A 98 2.83 6.26 -0.06
CA TRP A 98 4.21 5.78 -0.16
C TRP A 98 5.18 6.65 -0.97
N ILE A 99 4.75 7.76 -1.56
CA ILE A 99 5.64 8.73 -2.18
C ILE A 99 5.73 9.97 -1.31
N SER A 100 6.94 10.22 -0.79
CA SER A 100 7.30 11.43 -0.05
C SER A 100 8.27 12.27 -0.87
N THR A 101 8.10 13.60 -0.83
CA THR A 101 8.98 14.57 -1.46
C THR A 101 9.36 15.65 -0.44
N SER A 102 10.32 16.49 -0.75
CA SER A 102 10.71 17.63 0.11
C SER A 102 9.59 18.68 0.31
N SER A 103 8.52 18.62 -0.50
CA SER A 103 7.34 19.48 -0.39
C SER A 103 6.13 18.77 0.24
N SER A 104 6.31 17.58 0.80
CA SER A 104 5.24 16.83 1.44
C SER A 104 4.76 17.50 2.72
N ASP A 105 3.45 17.69 2.84
CA ASP A 105 2.83 18.22 4.06
C ASP A 105 2.61 17.08 5.07
N PHE A 106 3.67 16.79 5.84
CA PHE A 106 3.61 15.74 6.86
C PHE A 106 2.76 16.14 8.07
N VAL A 107 2.61 17.44 8.34
CA VAL A 107 1.72 17.93 9.43
C VAL A 107 0.28 17.54 9.10
N ALA A 108 -0.21 17.94 7.93
CA ALA A 108 -1.55 17.57 7.49
C ALA A 108 -1.73 16.06 7.38
N ALA A 109 -0.70 15.29 6.96
CA ALA A 109 -0.78 13.85 6.88
C ALA A 109 -0.96 13.19 8.25
N ILE A 110 -0.21 13.63 9.27
CA ILE A 110 -0.36 13.15 10.64
C ILE A 110 -1.74 13.52 11.18
N GLU A 111 -2.21 14.75 11.00
CA GLU A 111 -3.54 15.21 11.42
C GLU A 111 -4.68 14.41 10.76
N ALA A 112 -4.46 13.96 9.52
CA ALA A 112 -5.40 13.16 8.76
C ALA A 112 -5.31 11.65 9.03
N ASP A 113 -4.49 11.19 9.99
CA ASP A 113 -4.26 9.77 10.29
C ASP A 113 -3.82 8.95 9.05
N ILE A 114 -2.87 9.50 8.28
CA ILE A 114 -2.28 8.84 7.12
C ILE A 114 -0.98 8.16 7.53
N ASP A 115 -0.85 6.87 7.26
CA ASP A 115 0.39 6.13 7.42
C ASP A 115 1.38 6.55 6.33
N LEU A 116 2.64 6.79 6.70
CA LEU A 116 3.66 7.35 5.82
C LEU A 116 4.75 6.32 5.52
N SER A 117 5.18 6.23 4.27
CA SER A 117 6.33 5.39 3.92
C SER A 117 7.64 6.16 4.11
N VAL A 118 8.59 5.53 4.80
CA VAL A 118 9.92 6.09 5.08
C VAL A 118 10.98 5.26 4.38
N SER A 119 11.76 5.92 3.51
CA SER A 119 12.84 5.30 2.73
C SER A 119 14.23 5.84 3.11
N TRP A 120 14.31 7.05 3.67
CA TRP A 120 15.54 7.78 3.91
C TRP A 120 15.50 8.56 5.22
N THR A 121 16.67 8.79 5.80
CA THR A 121 16.82 9.53 7.07
C THR A 121 16.29 10.97 7.01
N TRP A 122 16.42 11.65 5.86
CA TRP A 122 15.88 13.00 5.68
C TRP A 122 14.35 13.04 5.72
N VAL A 123 13.67 12.04 5.12
CA VAL A 123 12.20 11.91 5.21
C VAL A 123 11.78 11.70 6.66
N LEU A 124 12.50 10.84 7.39
CA LEU A 124 12.24 10.61 8.81
C LEU A 124 12.42 11.89 9.63
N ALA A 125 13.47 12.67 9.35
CA ALA A 125 13.70 13.94 10.05
C ALA A 125 12.53 14.93 9.87
N ASP A 126 12.03 15.07 8.63
CA ASP A 126 10.89 15.95 8.33
C ASP A 126 9.60 15.43 8.98
N ILE A 127 9.35 14.12 8.98
CA ILE A 127 8.21 13.51 9.68
C ILE A 127 8.32 13.75 11.21
N CYS A 128 9.50 13.60 11.81
CA CYS A 128 9.70 13.88 13.23
C CYS A 128 9.47 15.33 13.57
N ALA A 129 9.87 16.27 12.71
CA ALA A 129 9.58 17.70 12.90
C ALA A 129 8.08 17.97 12.87
N ALA A 130 7.35 17.37 11.93
CA ALA A 130 5.90 17.45 11.83
C ALA A 130 5.21 16.82 13.06
N ALA A 131 5.67 15.65 13.52
CA ALA A 131 5.12 14.98 14.70
C ALA A 131 5.25 15.83 15.97
N ARG A 132 6.41 16.52 16.15
CA ARG A 132 6.56 17.49 17.24
C ARG A 132 5.59 18.66 17.15
N GLN A 133 5.35 19.16 15.95
CA GLN A 133 4.41 20.27 15.73
C GLN A 133 2.96 19.86 16.04
N VAL A 134 2.56 18.64 15.62
CA VAL A 134 1.20 18.10 15.86
C VAL A 134 1.03 17.62 17.30
N GLY A 135 2.11 17.24 17.99
CA GLY A 135 2.08 16.73 19.37
C GLY A 135 1.63 15.27 19.49
N ARG A 136 1.77 14.48 18.41
CA ARG A 136 1.49 13.03 18.42
C ARG A 136 2.40 12.27 17.45
N PRO A 137 2.66 10.97 17.69
CA PRO A 137 3.52 10.18 16.81
C PRO A 137 2.94 10.03 15.41
N ALA A 138 3.83 10.08 14.41
CA ALA A 138 3.51 9.68 13.04
C ALA A 138 3.53 8.17 12.92
N ARG A 139 2.56 7.59 12.22
CA ARG A 139 2.53 6.16 11.88
C ARG A 139 3.35 5.94 10.62
N VAL A 140 4.37 5.06 10.68
CA VAL A 140 5.30 4.91 9.56
C VAL A 140 5.48 3.45 9.14
N HIS A 141 5.69 3.23 7.83
CA HIS A 141 6.10 1.98 7.23
C HIS A 141 7.48 2.15 6.59
N VAL A 142 8.45 1.39 7.08
CA VAL A 142 9.83 1.44 6.56
C VAL A 142 9.89 0.74 5.20
N LYS A 143 10.37 1.43 4.18
CA LYS A 143 10.56 0.83 2.86
C LYS A 143 11.99 0.40 2.67
N ILE A 144 12.19 -0.89 2.38
CA ILE A 144 13.47 -1.51 2.06
C ILE A 144 13.58 -1.67 0.55
N ASP A 145 14.68 -1.27 -0.06
CA ASP A 145 14.96 -1.58 -1.46
C ASP A 145 15.55 -2.98 -1.56
N THR A 146 14.77 -3.88 -2.13
CA THR A 146 15.14 -5.28 -2.31
C THR A 146 15.66 -5.60 -3.72
N GLY A 147 15.92 -4.56 -4.54
CA GLY A 147 16.48 -4.72 -5.88
C GLY A 147 15.63 -4.13 -7.01
N MET A 148 14.48 -3.52 -6.71
CA MET A 148 13.71 -2.76 -7.70
C MET A 148 14.36 -1.40 -8.02
N SER A 149 15.15 -0.84 -7.10
CA SER A 149 15.94 0.39 -7.25
C SER A 149 15.12 1.63 -7.64
N ARG A 150 13.85 1.66 -7.23
CA ARG A 150 12.95 2.80 -7.45
C ARG A 150 12.84 3.72 -6.25
N ALA A 151 12.77 3.15 -5.07
CA ALA A 151 12.74 3.81 -3.76
C ALA A 151 12.89 2.75 -2.66
N GLY A 152 13.32 3.16 -1.49
CA GLY A 152 13.59 2.30 -0.33
C GLY A 152 15.02 2.50 0.17
N SER A 153 15.24 2.18 1.44
CA SER A 153 16.58 2.14 2.00
C SER A 153 17.31 0.89 1.51
N THR A 154 18.53 1.03 0.98
CA THR A 154 19.37 -0.12 0.65
C THR A 154 19.85 -0.81 1.93
N LEU A 155 20.31 -2.07 1.86
CA LEU A 155 20.89 -2.73 3.03
C LEU A 155 22.12 -1.97 3.59
N ALA A 156 22.83 -1.20 2.75
CA ALA A 156 23.94 -0.37 3.18
C ALA A 156 23.50 0.87 3.98
N ASP A 157 22.38 1.47 3.61
CA ASP A 157 21.87 2.69 4.25
C ASP A 157 20.91 2.37 5.42
N LEU A 158 20.32 1.18 5.42
CA LEU A 158 19.28 0.78 6.38
C LEU A 158 19.75 0.81 7.85
N PRO A 159 21.01 0.47 8.21
CA PRO A 159 21.46 0.60 9.61
C PRO A 159 21.34 2.03 10.15
N ALA A 160 21.68 3.04 9.35
CA ALA A 160 21.55 4.44 9.74
C ALA A 160 20.10 4.85 9.90
N LEU A 161 19.22 4.41 9.00
CA LEU A 161 17.77 4.66 9.10
C LEU A 161 17.17 3.93 10.32
N ALA A 162 17.57 2.69 10.58
CA ALA A 162 17.10 1.88 11.70
C ALA A 162 17.47 2.53 13.06
N ALA A 163 18.70 2.99 13.21
CA ALA A 163 19.14 3.72 14.40
C ALA A 163 18.33 5.01 14.60
N ALA A 164 18.09 5.78 13.54
CA ALA A 164 17.28 7.00 13.60
C ALA A 164 15.81 6.70 13.94
N LEU A 165 15.23 5.63 13.38
CA LEU A 165 13.86 5.18 13.70
C LEU A 165 13.75 4.76 15.16
N ARG A 166 14.75 4.05 15.70
CA ARG A 166 14.77 3.66 17.12
C ARG A 166 14.74 4.90 18.01
N MET A 167 15.62 5.86 17.77
CA MET A 167 15.64 7.12 18.52
C MET A 167 14.30 7.87 18.43
N ALA A 168 13.74 7.98 17.22
CA ALA A 168 12.46 8.68 17.00
C ALA A 168 11.29 7.96 17.69
N ALA A 169 11.32 6.63 17.76
CA ALA A 169 10.31 5.85 18.49
C ALA A 169 10.46 6.00 20.02
N ASP A 170 11.69 6.02 20.55
CA ASP A 170 11.97 6.28 21.98
C ASP A 170 11.53 7.68 22.40
N ASP A 171 11.68 8.67 21.52
CA ASP A 171 11.21 10.03 21.69
C ASP A 171 9.68 10.19 21.54
N GLY A 172 8.95 9.13 21.19
CA GLY A 172 7.51 9.15 20.95
C GLY A 172 7.08 9.92 19.69
N LEU A 173 7.98 10.10 18.73
CA LEU A 173 7.72 10.87 17.50
C LEU A 173 7.20 10.00 16.36
N VAL A 174 7.50 8.69 16.36
CA VAL A 174 7.01 7.76 15.37
C VAL A 174 6.52 6.46 16.01
N ASP A 175 5.48 5.88 15.40
CA ASP A 175 5.03 4.50 15.60
C ASP A 175 5.39 3.70 14.34
N VAL A 176 6.33 2.76 14.46
CA VAL A 176 6.75 1.91 13.32
C VAL A 176 5.73 0.81 13.12
N VAL A 177 4.72 1.09 12.31
CA VAL A 177 3.61 0.17 12.01
C VAL A 177 4.08 -0.99 11.15
N GLY A 178 4.84 -0.71 10.09
CA GLY A 178 5.21 -1.74 9.13
C GLY A 178 6.60 -1.61 8.54
N ALA A 179 7.03 -2.69 7.87
CA ALA A 179 8.14 -2.72 6.93
C ALA A 179 7.69 -3.33 5.61
N TRP A 180 8.18 -2.81 4.50
CA TRP A 180 7.72 -3.25 3.19
C TRP A 180 8.73 -3.09 2.07
N SER A 181 8.46 -3.81 0.98
CA SER A 181 9.15 -3.64 -0.29
C SER A 181 8.21 -3.93 -1.47
N HIS A 182 8.79 -4.03 -2.67
CA HIS A 182 8.05 -4.34 -3.89
C HIS A 182 8.94 -5.14 -4.82
N MET A 183 8.43 -6.27 -5.31
CA MET A 183 9.12 -7.16 -6.22
C MET A 183 9.04 -6.63 -7.65
N SER A 184 10.13 -6.72 -8.40
CA SER A 184 10.24 -6.17 -9.76
C SER A 184 9.78 -7.13 -10.87
N ARG A 185 9.78 -8.45 -10.63
CA ARG A 185 9.53 -9.49 -11.63
C ARG A 185 8.68 -10.65 -11.09
N ALA A 186 7.79 -10.36 -10.14
CA ALA A 186 6.93 -11.39 -9.55
C ALA A 186 5.85 -11.93 -10.53
N ASP A 187 5.67 -11.29 -11.66
CA ASP A 187 4.83 -11.70 -12.79
C ASP A 187 5.56 -12.56 -13.84
N ASP A 188 6.87 -12.66 -13.78
CA ASP A 188 7.70 -13.40 -14.72
C ASP A 188 7.89 -14.87 -14.25
N PRO A 189 7.30 -15.87 -14.93
CA PRO A 189 7.39 -17.28 -14.54
C PRO A 189 8.72 -17.94 -14.93
N SER A 190 9.62 -17.23 -15.62
CA SER A 190 10.93 -17.78 -16.02
C SER A 190 11.80 -18.09 -14.81
N GLU A 191 12.83 -18.90 -15.01
CA GLU A 191 13.85 -19.17 -13.98
C GLU A 191 14.46 -17.87 -13.46
N ALA A 192 14.71 -16.90 -14.34
CA ALA A 192 15.25 -15.59 -13.97
C ALA A 192 14.26 -14.74 -13.14
N GLY A 193 12.95 -14.82 -13.43
CA GLY A 193 11.89 -14.17 -12.64
C GLY A 193 11.79 -14.79 -11.25
N ASN A 194 11.77 -16.10 -11.15
CA ASN A 194 11.74 -16.83 -9.88
C ASN A 194 12.99 -16.56 -9.03
N ALA A 195 14.18 -16.55 -9.64
CA ALA A 195 15.42 -16.19 -8.96
C ALA A 195 15.42 -14.73 -8.46
N SER A 196 14.84 -13.80 -9.24
CA SER A 196 14.63 -12.41 -8.83
C SER A 196 13.72 -12.33 -7.61
N THR A 197 12.57 -13.02 -7.63
CA THR A 197 11.62 -13.05 -6.51
C THR A 197 12.27 -13.62 -5.24
N ALA A 198 12.98 -14.75 -5.35
CA ALA A 198 13.72 -15.33 -4.22
C ALA A 198 14.78 -14.36 -3.66
N SER A 199 15.46 -13.61 -4.52
CA SER A 199 16.40 -12.57 -4.09
C SER A 199 15.70 -11.42 -3.36
N HIS A 200 14.53 -10.97 -3.82
CA HIS A 200 13.73 -9.96 -3.13
C HIS A 200 13.34 -10.41 -1.72
N VAL A 201 12.87 -11.66 -1.57
CA VAL A 201 12.51 -12.23 -0.26
C VAL A 201 13.75 -12.25 0.65
N ARG A 202 14.88 -12.80 0.19
CA ARG A 202 16.12 -12.88 0.98
C ARG A 202 16.59 -11.49 1.45
N ILE A 203 16.64 -10.49 0.56
CA ILE A 203 17.07 -9.13 0.90
C ILE A 203 16.09 -8.48 1.86
N PHE A 204 14.80 -8.77 1.73
CA PHE A 204 13.78 -8.26 2.66
C PHE A 204 13.98 -8.83 4.07
N GLU A 205 14.26 -10.14 4.19
CA GLU A 205 14.57 -10.78 5.48
C GLU A 205 15.87 -10.22 6.11
N GLU A 206 16.91 -10.00 5.31
CA GLU A 206 18.14 -9.35 5.79
C GLU A 206 17.85 -7.93 6.31
N GLY A 207 16.99 -7.17 5.61
CA GLY A 207 16.57 -5.85 6.05
C GLY A 207 15.75 -5.88 7.34
N LEU A 208 14.86 -6.86 7.49
CA LEU A 208 14.10 -7.06 8.74
C LEU A 208 15.02 -7.41 9.91
N ALA A 209 16.06 -8.19 9.68
CA ALA A 209 17.08 -8.50 10.70
C ALA A 209 17.83 -7.23 11.13
N ILE A 210 18.24 -6.37 10.18
CA ILE A 210 18.89 -5.07 10.49
C ILE A 210 17.99 -4.19 11.35
N LEU A 211 16.68 -4.12 11.03
CA LEU A 211 15.72 -3.37 11.85
C LEU A 211 15.63 -3.96 13.26
N ALA A 212 15.53 -5.29 13.38
CA ALA A 212 15.43 -5.99 14.66
C ALA A 212 16.68 -5.78 15.53
N ASP A 213 17.87 -5.86 14.94
CA ASP A 213 19.17 -5.62 15.62
C ASP A 213 19.26 -4.19 16.19
N ALA A 214 18.61 -3.22 15.53
CA ALA A 214 18.48 -1.86 16.03
C ALA A 214 17.34 -1.67 17.05
N GLY A 215 16.61 -2.73 17.41
CA GLY A 215 15.46 -2.67 18.32
C GLY A 215 14.18 -2.10 17.68
N VAL A 216 14.10 -2.11 16.35
CA VAL A 216 12.91 -1.68 15.59
C VAL A 216 12.18 -2.95 15.12
N THR A 217 10.96 -3.17 15.65
CA THR A 217 10.16 -4.36 15.31
C THR A 217 8.83 -3.92 14.69
N PRO A 218 8.76 -3.84 13.35
CA PRO A 218 7.51 -3.54 12.66
C PRO A 218 6.45 -4.62 12.92
N ARG A 219 5.20 -4.20 13.16
CA ARG A 219 4.11 -5.14 13.41
C ARG A 219 3.57 -5.82 12.15
N ILE A 220 3.73 -5.16 11.00
CA ILE A 220 3.20 -5.60 9.71
C ILE A 220 4.33 -5.62 8.68
N ARG A 221 4.60 -6.80 8.12
CA ARG A 221 5.54 -6.98 7.01
C ARG A 221 4.75 -7.17 5.73
N HIS A 222 5.11 -6.48 4.64
CA HIS A 222 4.38 -6.62 3.39
C HIS A 222 5.29 -6.46 2.14
N LEU A 223 5.29 -7.49 1.31
CA LEU A 223 6.12 -7.55 0.10
C LEU A 223 5.28 -7.73 -1.17
N SER A 224 4.28 -8.60 -1.14
CA SER A 224 3.49 -9.02 -2.30
C SER A 224 2.52 -7.96 -2.80
N ALA A 225 2.54 -7.70 -4.11
CA ALA A 225 1.44 -7.12 -4.89
C ALA A 225 0.67 -8.25 -5.59
N THR A 226 -0.21 -7.98 -6.56
CA THR A 226 -1.10 -8.97 -7.16
C THR A 226 -0.38 -10.24 -7.63
N SER A 227 0.75 -10.14 -8.33
CA SER A 227 1.53 -11.30 -8.77
C SER A 227 2.04 -12.12 -7.58
N GLY A 228 2.57 -11.44 -6.56
CA GLY A 228 3.02 -12.09 -5.33
C GLY A 228 1.87 -12.77 -4.58
N ILE A 229 0.67 -12.18 -4.57
CA ILE A 229 -0.52 -12.78 -3.96
C ILE A 229 -0.85 -14.11 -4.66
N LEU A 230 -0.84 -14.11 -5.99
CA LEU A 230 -1.31 -15.24 -6.78
C LEU A 230 -0.29 -16.37 -6.91
N TRP A 231 1.01 -16.04 -6.97
CA TRP A 231 2.02 -16.99 -7.40
C TRP A 231 3.20 -17.19 -6.45
N HIS A 232 3.31 -16.37 -5.37
CA HIS A 232 4.44 -16.40 -4.45
C HIS A 232 3.99 -16.40 -2.98
N PRO A 233 3.38 -17.50 -2.49
CA PRO A 233 2.85 -17.59 -1.12
C PRO A 233 3.92 -17.37 -0.04
N GLU A 234 5.19 -17.66 -0.32
CA GLU A 234 6.32 -17.42 0.57
C GLU A 234 6.59 -15.93 0.84
N ALA A 235 6.02 -15.03 0.01
CA ALA A 235 6.19 -13.58 0.11
C ALA A 235 4.94 -12.85 0.65
N HIS A 236 3.92 -13.55 1.14
CA HIS A 236 2.68 -12.94 1.63
C HIS A 236 2.90 -12.11 2.89
N TYR A 237 3.68 -12.64 3.84
CA TYR A 237 3.89 -12.04 5.16
C TYR A 237 2.56 -11.70 5.87
N ASP A 238 2.53 -10.56 6.59
CA ASP A 238 1.39 -10.17 7.41
C ASP A 238 0.31 -9.41 6.63
N MET A 239 0.70 -8.77 5.50
CA MET A 239 -0.23 -8.01 4.65
C MET A 239 0.17 -8.12 3.18
N VAL A 240 -0.81 -8.21 2.30
CA VAL A 240 -0.65 -8.18 0.85
C VAL A 240 -1.34 -6.94 0.25
N ARG A 241 -0.91 -6.52 -0.94
CA ARG A 241 -1.37 -5.30 -1.59
C ARG A 241 -2.04 -5.61 -2.91
N ALA A 242 -3.38 -5.76 -2.88
CA ALA A 242 -4.21 -5.97 -4.05
C ALA A 242 -4.13 -4.74 -4.98
N GLY A 243 -3.51 -4.91 -6.14
CA GLY A 243 -3.37 -3.88 -7.17
C GLY A 243 -4.21 -4.23 -8.39
N ILE A 244 -3.57 -4.57 -9.50
CA ILE A 244 -4.23 -4.78 -10.80
C ILE A 244 -5.32 -5.87 -10.74
N GLY A 245 -5.13 -6.93 -9.95
CA GLY A 245 -6.14 -7.97 -9.76
C GLY A 245 -7.44 -7.48 -9.11
N LEU A 246 -7.39 -6.40 -8.30
CA LEU A 246 -8.59 -5.78 -7.75
C LEU A 246 -9.52 -5.26 -8.85
N TYR A 247 -8.95 -4.89 -10.00
CA TYR A 247 -9.65 -4.36 -11.18
C TYR A 247 -9.97 -5.42 -12.23
N GLY A 248 -9.88 -6.71 -11.89
CA GLY A 248 -10.23 -7.82 -12.78
C GLY A 248 -9.20 -8.09 -13.87
N LEU A 249 -7.93 -7.72 -13.66
CA LEU A 249 -6.87 -7.92 -14.63
C LEU A 249 -5.80 -8.87 -14.08
N SER A 250 -5.39 -9.83 -14.91
CA SER A 250 -4.24 -10.67 -14.62
C SER A 250 -2.95 -9.85 -14.69
N PRO A 251 -1.99 -10.08 -13.77
CA PRO A 251 -0.65 -9.48 -13.87
C PRO A 251 0.11 -9.94 -15.14
N ASP A 252 -0.05 -11.19 -15.55
CA ASP A 252 0.44 -11.75 -16.80
C ASP A 252 -0.59 -12.73 -17.39
N PRO A 253 -1.33 -12.31 -18.43
CA PRO A 253 -2.32 -13.17 -19.08
C PRO A 253 -1.72 -14.40 -19.80
N ALA A 254 -0.41 -14.42 -20.07
CA ALA A 254 0.26 -15.60 -20.63
C ALA A 254 0.47 -16.68 -19.57
N VAL A 255 0.52 -16.34 -18.29
CA VAL A 255 0.57 -17.30 -17.18
C VAL A 255 -0.82 -17.79 -16.82
N ALA A 256 -1.75 -16.86 -16.61
CA ALA A 256 -3.16 -17.18 -16.36
C ALA A 256 -4.03 -15.98 -16.74
N THR A 257 -5.13 -16.20 -17.44
CA THR A 257 -6.09 -15.13 -17.77
C THR A 257 -6.87 -14.70 -16.52
N ALA A 258 -7.49 -13.52 -16.55
CA ALA A 258 -8.35 -13.06 -15.46
C ALA A 258 -9.48 -14.07 -15.16
N GLU A 259 -10.10 -14.63 -16.20
CA GLU A 259 -11.16 -15.66 -16.08
C GLU A 259 -10.64 -16.94 -15.38
N GLN A 260 -9.42 -17.40 -15.72
CA GLN A 260 -8.81 -18.57 -15.07
C GLN A 260 -8.49 -18.29 -13.59
N LEU A 261 -8.21 -17.05 -13.25
CA LEU A 261 -7.97 -16.60 -11.88
C LEU A 261 -9.27 -16.33 -11.10
N GLY A 262 -10.41 -16.31 -11.77
CA GLY A 262 -11.70 -16.00 -11.19
C GLY A 262 -11.92 -14.50 -10.91
N LEU A 263 -11.19 -13.64 -11.62
CA LEU A 263 -11.25 -12.18 -11.48
C LEU A 263 -12.29 -11.57 -12.44
#